data_e10f5a2b97a71f928bd5853a66fe4f28
#
_entry.id   e10f5a2b97a71f928bd5853a66fe4f28
#
_cell.length_a   1.000
_cell.length_b   1.000
_cell.length_c   1.000
_cell.angle_alpha   90.00
_cell.angle_beta   90.00
_cell.angle_gamma   90.00
#
_symmetry.space_group_name_H-M   'P 1'
#
loop_
_entity.id
_entity.type
_entity.pdbx_description
1 polymer ?
#
loop_
_entity_poly.entity_id
_entity_poly.type
_entity_poly.pdbx_seq_one_letter_code
_entity_poly.pdbx_strand_id
1 'polypeptide(L)'
;MAQKSFYVDACIWLNLFKKEGDPTKGIPYWKIAEDFIETIMFSQDKEIIYSGFVLKELKYKLEESVFKEKVLFFKEEEKIKFVKADEEDYSFARKLESELSYELSFFDCLHIALCKRLNLILITRDDILIQFAKKHIEVQKPEDLLS
;
A
#
# COMPACT_ATOMS: atom_id res chain seq x y z
N MET A 1 -0.14 18.17 -16.04
CA MET A 1 -1.03 17.03 -15.75
C MET A 1 -0.98 16.68 -14.27
N ALA A 2 -2.13 16.32 -13.72
CA ALA A 2 -2.20 15.93 -12.33
C ALA A 2 -1.42 14.61 -12.11
N GLN A 3 -0.63 14.56 -11.05
CA GLN A 3 0.13 13.38 -10.69
C GLN A 3 -0.79 12.34 -10.04
N LYS A 4 -0.66 11.07 -10.46
CA LYS A 4 -1.38 9.96 -9.82
C LYS A 4 -0.55 9.44 -8.66
N SER A 5 -1.18 9.32 -7.51
CA SER A 5 -0.53 8.90 -6.28
C SER A 5 -1.10 7.57 -5.82
N PHE A 6 -0.23 6.58 -5.67
CA PHE A 6 -0.58 5.21 -5.31
C PHE A 6 -0.12 4.91 -3.89
N TYR A 7 -1.07 4.55 -3.04
CA TYR A 7 -0.77 4.11 -1.69
C TYR A 7 -0.61 2.59 -1.72
N VAL A 8 0.62 2.13 -1.59
CA VAL A 8 0.95 0.70 -1.75
C VAL A 8 0.93 0.04 -0.38
N ASP A 9 0.01 -0.92 -0.19
CA ASP A 9 -0.14 -1.67 1.05
C ASP A 9 1.11 -2.53 1.33
N ALA A 10 1.37 -2.79 2.60
CA ALA A 10 2.52 -3.58 3.04
C ALA A 10 2.58 -4.95 2.37
N CYS A 11 1.43 -5.58 2.09
CA CYS A 11 1.42 -6.90 1.45
C CYS A 11 2.12 -6.91 0.09
N ILE A 12 2.00 -5.82 -0.69
CA ILE A 12 2.66 -5.70 -1.99
C ILE A 12 4.18 -5.57 -1.80
N TRP A 13 4.60 -4.70 -0.88
CA TRP A 13 6.01 -4.56 -0.56
C TRP A 13 6.61 -5.88 -0.06
N LEU A 14 5.87 -6.62 0.76
CA LEU A 14 6.32 -7.91 1.28
C LEU A 14 6.43 -8.96 0.17
N ASN A 15 5.51 -8.95 -0.79
CA ASN A 15 5.63 -9.83 -1.96
C ASN A 15 7.00 -9.62 -2.62
N LEU A 16 7.39 -8.37 -2.81
CA LEU A 16 8.67 -8.02 -3.44
C LEU A 16 9.86 -8.37 -2.53
N PHE A 17 9.83 -7.89 -1.28
CA PHE A 17 10.99 -8.00 -0.39
C PHE A 17 11.27 -9.43 0.05
N LYS A 18 10.26 -10.26 0.17
CA LYS A 18 10.39 -11.67 0.56
C LYS A 18 10.32 -12.62 -0.62
N LYS A 19 10.19 -12.07 -1.83
CA LYS A 19 10.03 -12.84 -3.08
C LYS A 19 8.94 -13.90 -2.97
N GLU A 20 7.77 -13.47 -2.53
CA GLU A 20 6.62 -14.35 -2.34
C GLU A 20 5.90 -14.63 -3.66
N GLY A 21 5.35 -15.83 -3.78
CA GLY A 21 4.56 -16.25 -4.94
C GLY A 21 4.98 -17.62 -5.43
N ASP A 22 4.09 -18.24 -6.20
CA ASP A 22 4.31 -19.59 -6.77
C ASP A 22 4.46 -19.47 -8.28
N PRO A 23 5.69 -19.62 -8.81
CA PRO A 23 5.93 -19.51 -10.27
C PRO A 23 5.23 -20.59 -11.09
N THR A 24 4.80 -21.69 -10.45
CA THR A 24 4.08 -22.75 -11.17
C THR A 24 2.63 -22.37 -11.46
N LYS A 25 2.11 -21.33 -10.82
CA LYS A 25 0.73 -20.84 -11.01
C LYS A 25 0.65 -19.59 -11.89
N GLY A 26 1.73 -19.26 -12.61
CA GLY A 26 1.80 -18.10 -13.46
C GLY A 26 2.90 -17.15 -12.98
N ILE A 27 2.74 -15.86 -13.27
CA ILE A 27 3.74 -14.87 -12.84
C ILE A 27 3.66 -14.73 -11.32
N PRO A 28 4.77 -14.92 -10.58
CA PRO A 28 4.73 -14.85 -9.12
C PRO A 28 4.45 -13.43 -8.63
N TYR A 29 3.89 -13.33 -7.44
CA TYR A 29 3.51 -12.03 -6.86
C TYR A 29 4.68 -11.06 -6.75
N TRP A 30 5.88 -11.55 -6.41
CA TRP A 30 7.04 -10.66 -6.30
C TRP A 30 7.39 -10.00 -7.63
N LYS A 31 7.21 -10.72 -8.74
CA LYS A 31 7.50 -10.18 -10.07
C LYS A 31 6.46 -9.16 -10.49
N ILE A 32 5.20 -9.42 -10.18
CA ILE A 32 4.11 -8.45 -10.42
C ILE A 32 4.37 -7.17 -9.64
N ALA A 33 4.75 -7.31 -8.35
CA ALA A 33 5.07 -6.16 -7.50
C ALA A 33 6.25 -5.36 -8.06
N GLU A 34 7.31 -6.06 -8.48
CA GLU A 34 8.49 -5.42 -9.08
C GLU A 34 8.13 -4.64 -10.32
N ASP A 35 7.38 -5.26 -11.24
CA ASP A 35 6.98 -4.63 -12.50
C ASP A 35 6.09 -3.40 -12.24
N PHE A 36 5.18 -3.49 -11.27
CA PHE A 36 4.33 -2.37 -10.90
C PHE A 36 5.15 -1.20 -10.36
N ILE A 37 6.05 -1.46 -9.42
CA ILE A 37 6.92 -0.44 -8.82
C ILE A 37 7.79 0.22 -9.90
N GLU A 38 8.40 -0.58 -10.77
CA GLU A 38 9.23 -0.06 -11.86
C GLU A 38 8.44 0.82 -12.81
N THR A 39 7.19 0.44 -13.13
CA THR A 39 6.33 1.24 -13.99
C THR A 39 6.13 2.65 -13.41
N ILE A 40 5.95 2.73 -12.10
CA ILE A 40 5.80 4.02 -11.42
C ILE A 40 7.12 4.79 -11.40
N MET A 41 8.23 4.10 -11.09
CA MET A 41 9.55 4.74 -11.01
C MET A 41 9.98 5.37 -12.32
N PHE A 42 9.61 4.77 -13.45
CA PHE A 42 9.94 5.30 -14.76
C PHE A 42 8.88 6.24 -15.33
N SER A 43 7.79 6.47 -14.62
CA SER A 43 6.73 7.37 -15.08
C SER A 43 7.00 8.80 -14.57
N GLN A 44 6.62 9.80 -15.38
CA GLN A 44 6.77 11.20 -14.98
C GLN A 44 5.56 11.71 -14.19
N ASP A 45 4.43 11.03 -14.27
CA ASP A 45 3.16 11.48 -13.68
C ASP A 45 2.62 10.56 -12.59
N LYS A 46 3.45 9.71 -12.03
CA LYS A 46 3.04 8.76 -10.98
C LYS A 46 4.02 8.77 -9.81
N GLU A 47 3.50 8.56 -8.63
CA GLU A 47 4.30 8.47 -7.41
C GLU A 47 3.73 7.44 -6.46
N ILE A 48 4.55 6.99 -5.52
CA ILE A 48 4.15 6.04 -4.48
C ILE A 48 4.09 6.79 -3.15
N ILE A 49 3.07 6.45 -2.36
CA ILE A 49 2.85 7.05 -1.04
C ILE A 49 2.92 5.94 0.00
N TYR A 50 3.52 6.22 1.12
CA TYR A 50 3.53 5.33 2.28
C TYR A 50 3.31 6.12 3.57
N SER A 51 2.95 5.42 4.62
CA SER A 51 2.71 6.00 5.94
C SER A 51 3.47 5.20 7.00
N GLY A 52 3.48 5.72 8.23
CA GLY A 52 4.05 5.00 9.37
C GLY A 52 3.39 3.65 9.62
N PHE A 53 2.13 3.50 9.22
CA PHE A 53 1.41 2.23 9.40
C PHE A 53 1.93 1.14 8.48
N VAL A 54 2.27 1.50 7.24
CA VAL A 54 2.94 0.58 6.30
C VAL A 54 4.28 0.14 6.88
N LEU A 55 5.06 1.11 7.40
CA LEU A 55 6.36 0.80 8.01
C LEU A 55 6.22 -0.12 9.21
N LYS A 56 5.21 0.08 10.05
CA LYS A 56 4.98 -0.79 11.20
C LYS A 56 4.66 -2.22 10.79
N GLU A 57 3.82 -2.39 9.76
CA GLU A 57 3.51 -3.72 9.25
C GLU A 57 4.76 -4.40 8.68
N LEU A 58 5.59 -3.66 7.95
CA LEU A 58 6.84 -4.19 7.42
C LEU A 58 7.80 -4.57 8.54
N LYS A 59 7.87 -3.76 9.60
CA LYS A 59 8.73 -4.03 10.74
C LYS A 59 8.39 -5.35 11.43
N TYR A 60 7.11 -5.69 11.51
CA TYR A 60 6.67 -6.96 12.10
C TYR A 60 7.05 -8.17 11.24
N LYS A 61 7.14 -7.99 9.93
CA LYS A 61 7.27 -9.10 8.98
C LYS A 61 8.69 -9.29 8.44
N LEU A 62 9.57 -8.31 8.59
CA LEU A 62 10.93 -8.36 8.07
C LEU A 62 11.95 -8.47 9.21
N GLU A 63 13.08 -9.10 8.92
CA GLU A 63 14.22 -9.08 9.85
C GLU A 63 14.70 -7.63 10.02
N GLU A 64 15.23 -7.32 11.18
CA GLU A 64 15.63 -5.95 11.53
C GLU A 64 16.58 -5.31 10.53
N SER A 65 17.59 -6.05 10.08
CA SER A 65 18.57 -5.55 9.12
C SER A 65 17.92 -5.24 7.77
N VAL A 66 17.02 -6.11 7.32
CA VAL A 66 16.29 -5.93 6.06
C VAL A 66 15.34 -4.74 6.17
N PHE A 67 14.62 -4.64 7.28
CA PHE A 67 13.72 -3.52 7.51
C PHE A 67 14.44 -2.18 7.45
N LYS A 68 15.58 -2.06 8.13
CA LYS A 68 16.39 -0.83 8.12
C LYS A 68 16.84 -0.46 6.71
N GLU A 69 17.25 -1.44 5.93
CA GLU A 69 17.65 -1.25 4.53
C GLU A 69 16.47 -0.69 3.70
N LYS A 70 15.27 -1.24 3.89
CA LYS A 70 14.09 -0.82 3.12
C LYS A 70 13.60 0.57 3.54
N VAL A 71 13.71 0.92 4.81
CA VAL A 71 13.40 2.28 5.27
C VAL A 71 14.30 3.31 4.58
N LEU A 72 15.61 3.00 4.46
CA LEU A 72 16.53 3.88 3.74
C LEU A 72 16.13 4.02 2.26
N PHE A 73 15.78 2.92 1.62
CA PHE A 73 15.29 2.93 0.24
C PHE A 73 14.08 3.86 0.09
N PHE A 74 13.11 3.76 0.99
CA PHE A 74 11.92 4.62 0.94
C PHE A 74 12.28 6.10 1.11
N LYS A 75 13.23 6.41 1.98
CA LYS A 75 13.63 7.79 2.25
C LYS A 75 14.46 8.41 1.14
N GLU A 76 15.22 7.59 0.42
CA GLU A 76 16.12 8.07 -0.64
C GLU A 76 15.44 8.23 -1.99
N GLU A 77 14.33 7.52 -2.23
CA GLU A 77 13.63 7.57 -3.51
C GLU A 77 12.70 8.79 -3.61
N GLU A 78 12.96 9.64 -4.59
CA GLU A 78 12.15 10.85 -4.81
C GLU A 78 10.69 10.54 -5.12
N LYS A 79 10.43 9.42 -5.77
CA LYS A 79 9.09 9.05 -6.19
C LYS A 79 8.31 8.30 -5.10
N ILE A 80 8.93 8.06 -3.96
CA ILE A 80 8.29 7.43 -2.80
C ILE A 80 8.19 8.47 -1.69
N LYS A 81 6.96 8.88 -1.37
CA LYS A 81 6.73 9.99 -0.45
C LYS A 81 5.96 9.55 0.78
N PHE A 82 6.38 10.09 1.92
CA PHE A 82 5.76 9.82 3.20
C PHE A 82 4.58 10.76 3.45
N VAL A 83 3.47 10.21 3.98
CA VAL A 83 2.34 11.01 4.47
C VAL A 83 2.04 10.63 5.91
N LYS A 84 1.61 11.62 6.67
CA LYS A 84 1.28 11.44 8.08
C LYS A 84 -0.23 11.47 8.26
N ALA A 85 -0.74 10.59 9.10
CA ALA A 85 -2.15 10.60 9.48
C ALA A 85 -2.41 11.77 10.44
N ASP A 86 -3.61 12.37 10.36
CA ASP A 86 -4.05 13.40 11.27
C ASP A 86 -5.25 12.90 12.10
N GLU A 87 -5.78 13.78 12.95
CA GLU A 87 -6.90 13.42 13.82
C GLU A 87 -8.15 13.02 13.05
N GLU A 88 -8.38 13.62 11.89
CA GLU A 88 -9.49 13.31 11.01
C GLU A 88 -9.40 11.87 10.51
N ASP A 89 -8.19 11.44 10.15
CA ASP A 89 -7.95 10.06 9.71
C ASP A 89 -8.22 9.05 10.83
N TYR A 90 -7.75 9.35 12.03
CA TYR A 90 -8.00 8.48 13.19
C TYR A 90 -9.49 8.40 13.52
N SER A 91 -10.20 9.52 13.47
CA SER A 91 -11.64 9.56 13.74
C SER A 91 -12.42 8.75 12.71
N PHE A 92 -12.10 8.94 11.43
CA PHE A 92 -12.73 8.18 10.35
C PHE A 92 -12.47 6.67 10.49
N ALA A 93 -11.21 6.32 10.80
CA ALA A 93 -10.83 4.91 10.94
C ALA A 93 -11.55 4.23 12.10
N ARG A 94 -11.69 4.90 13.25
CA ARG A 94 -12.41 4.35 14.39
C ARG A 94 -13.88 4.14 14.09
N LYS A 95 -14.50 5.09 13.41
CA LYS A 95 -15.90 4.99 13.02
C LYS A 95 -16.10 3.83 12.03
N LEU A 96 -15.22 3.73 11.05
CA LEU A 96 -15.28 2.68 10.03
C LEU A 96 -15.09 1.29 10.66
N GLU A 97 -14.09 1.17 11.55
CA GLU A 97 -13.82 -0.09 12.25
C GLU A 97 -15.07 -0.57 13.00
N SER A 98 -15.74 0.33 13.71
CA SER A 98 -16.94 0.01 14.46
C SER A 98 -18.11 -0.35 13.51
N GLU A 99 -18.30 0.41 12.43
CA GLU A 99 -19.37 0.14 11.46
C GLU A 99 -19.20 -1.21 10.78
N LEU A 100 -17.96 -1.66 10.58
CA LEU A 100 -17.68 -2.95 9.97
C LEU A 100 -17.60 -4.08 10.99
N SER A 101 -17.97 -3.84 12.24
CA SER A 101 -17.92 -4.83 13.33
C SER A 101 -16.55 -5.47 13.46
N TYR A 102 -15.51 -4.69 13.28
CA TYR A 102 -14.10 -5.09 13.41
C TYR A 102 -13.67 -6.18 12.42
N GLU A 103 -14.33 -6.28 11.27
CA GLU A 103 -13.91 -7.20 10.21
C GLU A 103 -12.62 -6.75 9.52
N LEU A 104 -12.32 -5.45 9.57
CA LEU A 104 -11.02 -4.91 9.15
C LEU A 104 -10.23 -4.48 10.38
N SER A 105 -8.91 -4.62 10.31
CA SER A 105 -8.04 -4.10 11.36
C SER A 105 -8.09 -2.57 11.38
N PHE A 106 -7.69 -1.99 12.49
CA PHE A 106 -7.62 -0.54 12.61
C PHE A 106 -6.63 0.05 11.59
N PHE A 107 -5.50 -0.64 11.36
CA PHE A 107 -4.53 -0.19 10.37
C PHE A 107 -5.13 -0.16 8.96
N ASP A 108 -5.91 -1.19 8.60
CA ASP A 108 -6.59 -1.20 7.30
C ASP A 108 -7.56 -0.03 7.17
N CYS A 109 -8.29 0.26 8.25
CA CYS A 109 -9.20 1.42 8.27
C CYS A 109 -8.43 2.74 8.14
N LEU A 110 -7.24 2.83 8.72
CA LEU A 110 -6.37 4.01 8.57
C LEU A 110 -5.87 4.15 7.14
N HIS A 111 -5.53 3.04 6.47
CA HIS A 111 -5.15 3.08 5.06
C HIS A 111 -6.28 3.66 4.21
N ILE A 112 -7.52 3.22 4.47
CA ILE A 112 -8.70 3.75 3.77
C ILE A 112 -8.87 5.24 4.06
N ALA A 113 -8.75 5.64 5.32
CA ALA A 113 -8.90 7.03 5.74
C ALA A 113 -7.90 7.95 5.03
N LEU A 114 -6.62 7.57 5.02
CA LEU A 114 -5.57 8.33 4.33
C LEU A 114 -5.85 8.47 2.84
N CYS A 115 -6.21 7.36 2.20
CA CYS A 115 -6.49 7.37 0.77
C CYS A 115 -7.69 8.26 0.44
N LYS A 116 -8.70 8.25 1.31
CA LYS A 116 -9.89 9.09 1.10
C LYS A 116 -9.56 10.58 1.24
N ARG A 117 -8.87 10.95 2.30
CA ARG A 117 -8.54 12.36 2.55
C ARG A 117 -7.60 12.93 1.49
N LEU A 118 -6.61 12.15 1.09
CA LEU A 118 -5.56 12.60 0.17
C LEU A 118 -5.79 12.21 -1.29
N ASN A 119 -6.94 11.58 -1.57
CA ASN A 119 -7.32 11.14 -2.92
C ASN A 119 -6.26 10.22 -3.55
N LEU A 120 -5.88 9.18 -2.80
CA LEU A 120 -4.88 8.21 -3.24
C LEU A 120 -5.57 6.95 -3.75
N ILE A 121 -4.90 6.27 -4.68
CA ILE A 121 -5.35 4.96 -5.16
C ILE A 121 -4.69 3.91 -4.28
N LEU A 122 -5.48 3.09 -3.61
CA LEU A 122 -4.96 2.00 -2.77
C LEU A 122 -4.59 0.80 -3.64
N ILE A 123 -3.37 0.32 -3.49
CA ILE A 123 -2.89 -0.88 -4.17
C ILE A 123 -2.70 -1.97 -3.12
N THR A 124 -3.48 -3.02 -3.22
CA THR A 124 -3.44 -4.13 -2.27
C THR A 124 -3.85 -5.43 -2.93
N ARG A 125 -3.53 -6.55 -2.30
CA ARG A 125 -3.92 -7.88 -2.74
C ARG A 125 -4.89 -8.55 -1.76
N ASP A 126 -5.17 -7.88 -0.65
CA ASP A 126 -6.06 -8.40 0.40
C ASP A 126 -7.52 -8.26 -0.05
N ASP A 127 -8.17 -9.39 -0.36
CA ASP A 127 -9.54 -9.41 -0.90
C ASP A 127 -10.56 -8.81 0.07
N ILE A 128 -10.37 -8.99 1.37
CA ILE A 128 -11.30 -8.42 2.36
C ILE A 128 -11.15 -6.90 2.39
N LEU A 129 -9.92 -6.41 2.40
CA LEU A 129 -9.66 -4.97 2.36
C LEU A 129 -10.24 -4.36 1.08
N ILE A 130 -10.02 -4.99 -0.08
CA ILE A 130 -10.57 -4.53 -1.36
C ILE A 130 -12.08 -4.41 -1.27
N GLN A 131 -12.74 -5.43 -0.74
CA GLN A 131 -14.20 -5.48 -0.67
C GLN A 131 -14.79 -4.27 0.07
N PHE A 132 -14.20 -3.91 1.21
CA PHE A 132 -14.69 -2.79 2.01
C PHE A 132 -14.18 -1.44 1.53
N ALA A 133 -12.92 -1.38 1.06
CA ALA A 133 -12.29 -0.14 0.64
C ALA A 133 -12.95 0.45 -0.61
N LYS A 134 -13.35 -0.38 -1.56
CA LYS A 134 -13.90 0.10 -2.84
C LYS A 134 -15.20 0.91 -2.69
N LYS A 135 -15.84 0.87 -1.53
CA LYS A 135 -17.02 1.69 -1.25
C LYS A 135 -16.67 3.14 -0.90
N HIS A 136 -15.41 3.41 -0.62
CA HIS A 136 -14.93 4.70 -0.14
C HIS A 136 -13.88 5.33 -1.04
N ILE A 137 -13.04 4.50 -1.67
CA ILE A 137 -11.86 4.95 -2.42
C ILE A 137 -11.66 4.08 -3.65
N GLU A 138 -10.79 4.53 -4.56
CA GLU A 138 -10.33 3.69 -5.65
C GLU A 138 -9.32 2.68 -5.09
N VAL A 139 -9.51 1.40 -5.39
CA VAL A 139 -8.63 0.32 -4.94
C VAL A 139 -8.44 -0.66 -6.08
N GLN A 140 -7.19 -1.12 -6.28
CA GLN A 140 -6.84 -2.04 -7.35
C GLN A 140 -5.73 -2.97 -6.89
N LYS A 141 -5.59 -4.10 -7.58
CA LYS A 141 -4.43 -4.97 -7.46
C LYS A 141 -3.35 -4.45 -8.41
N PRO A 142 -2.06 -4.71 -8.11
CA PRO A 142 -0.99 -4.20 -8.99
C PRO A 142 -1.10 -4.72 -10.42
N GLU A 143 -1.51 -5.97 -10.62
CA GLU A 143 -1.66 -6.55 -11.97
C GLU A 143 -2.74 -5.87 -12.81
N ASP A 144 -3.73 -5.24 -12.18
CA ASP A 144 -4.80 -4.53 -12.90
C ASP A 144 -4.27 -3.30 -13.63
N LEU A 145 -3.09 -2.82 -13.24
CA LEU A 145 -2.46 -1.65 -13.83
C LEU A 145 -1.32 -2.02 -14.80
N LEU A 146 -1.06 -3.31 -14.97
CA LEU A 146 -0.03 -3.85 -15.87
C LEU A 146 -0.71 -4.51 -17.06
N SER A 147 -1.25 -3.73 -17.95
CA SER A 147 -1.91 -4.27 -19.14
C SER A 147 -1.07 -4.13 -20.40
#